data_d96dc34283d4fdf0eb7002a2bd238a60
#
_entry.id   d96dc34283d4fdf0eb7002a2bd238a60
#
_cell.length_a   1.000
_cell.length_b   1.000
_cell.length_c   1.000
_cell.angle_alpha   90.00
_cell.angle_beta   90.00
_cell.angle_gamma   90.00
#
_symmetry.space_group_name_H-M   'P 1'
#
loop_
_entity.id
_entity.type
_entity.pdbx_description
1 polymer ?
#
loop_
_entity_poly.entity_id
_entity_poly.type
_entity_poly.pdbx_seq_one_letter_code
_entity_poly.pdbx_strand_id
1 'polypeptide(L)'
;MQRFLDPAVLAGISSLDLLAKTVVDGFVAGLHRSPDFGFSQEFAEYRAYTQGDDLRHVDWNLFARTERCYLKRYRGETNSQLTILLDASNSMQYTSGLGKAGPPSKMDYARFIAASLFYLAIRNQRDAAGLIVFDDEVRDYVRPSTRAGQLAQLFAGLEGAEPRARTDFAKPLQHFQNFLHRRGIAIVISDFYEEPEIIVRAIEPLRFHGHEVVLFHVLDPQEIRPQLKNSAILVDLETDQKIEVVPEYAKTTYRAKFDAHIEKLRSQTRAAGMDYQLLVTDQPLDAALREYLTLRQAGN
;
A
#
# COMPACT_ATOMS: atom_id res chain seq x y z
N MET A 1 2.86 -21.86 -6.82
CA MET A 1 1.87 -21.01 -6.17
C MET A 1 2.25 -19.52 -6.15
N GLN A 2 3.53 -19.19 -6.20
CA GLN A 2 4.03 -17.80 -6.29
C GLN A 2 3.79 -17.11 -7.66
N ARG A 3 3.47 -17.83 -8.72
CA ARG A 3 3.30 -17.25 -10.08
C ARG A 3 2.17 -16.23 -10.22
N PHE A 4 1.13 -16.29 -9.38
CA PHE A 4 -0.02 -15.35 -9.45
C PHE A 4 0.24 -13.99 -8.79
N LEU A 5 1.35 -13.86 -8.07
CA LEU A 5 1.77 -12.63 -7.41
C LEU A 5 3.04 -12.03 -8.05
N ASP A 6 3.51 -12.65 -9.13
CA ASP A 6 4.69 -12.20 -9.90
C ASP A 6 4.34 -10.93 -10.71
N PRO A 7 4.99 -9.81 -10.44
CA PRO A 7 4.68 -8.53 -11.10
C PRO A 7 4.81 -8.57 -12.62
N ALA A 8 5.74 -9.34 -13.15
CA ALA A 8 5.92 -9.48 -14.61
C ALA A 8 4.75 -10.20 -15.29
N VAL A 9 4.12 -11.16 -14.58
CA VAL A 9 2.90 -11.84 -15.04
C VAL A 9 1.70 -10.92 -14.92
N LEU A 10 1.61 -10.16 -13.81
CA LEU A 10 0.53 -9.22 -13.54
C LEU A 10 0.50 -8.07 -14.56
N ALA A 11 1.65 -7.61 -15.02
CA ALA A 11 1.76 -6.58 -16.05
C ALA A 11 1.10 -6.96 -17.39
N GLY A 12 0.84 -8.25 -17.61
CA GLY A 12 0.08 -8.76 -18.77
C GLY A 12 -1.45 -8.64 -18.64
N ILE A 13 -1.97 -8.30 -17.46
CA ILE A 13 -3.41 -8.17 -17.21
C ILE A 13 -3.84 -6.73 -17.50
N SER A 14 -4.72 -6.54 -18.48
CA SER A 14 -5.14 -5.22 -18.94
C SER A 14 -6.12 -4.49 -17.99
N SER A 15 -6.77 -5.19 -17.05
CA SER A 15 -7.76 -4.64 -16.13
C SER A 15 -7.25 -4.69 -14.69
N LEU A 16 -7.20 -3.54 -14.02
CA LEU A 16 -6.83 -3.46 -12.60
C LEU A 16 -7.81 -4.24 -11.70
N ASP A 17 -9.10 -4.30 -12.05
CA ASP A 17 -10.09 -5.08 -11.29
C ASP A 17 -9.78 -6.58 -11.33
N LEU A 18 -9.49 -7.11 -12.52
CA LEU A 18 -9.14 -8.52 -12.68
C LEU A 18 -7.79 -8.83 -12.00
N LEU A 19 -6.82 -7.93 -12.13
CA LEU A 19 -5.52 -8.04 -11.47
C LEU A 19 -5.70 -8.07 -9.94
N ALA A 20 -6.35 -7.06 -9.38
CA ALA A 20 -6.56 -6.94 -7.94
C ALA A 20 -7.29 -8.17 -7.37
N LYS A 21 -8.35 -8.62 -8.04
CA LYS A 21 -9.06 -9.85 -7.67
C LYS A 21 -8.13 -11.06 -7.68
N THR A 22 -7.37 -11.26 -8.76
CA THR A 22 -6.46 -12.41 -8.89
C THR A 22 -5.38 -12.42 -7.80
N VAL A 23 -4.82 -11.26 -7.50
CA VAL A 23 -3.80 -11.08 -6.45
C VAL A 23 -4.39 -11.40 -5.08
N VAL A 24 -5.54 -10.81 -4.75
CA VAL A 24 -6.16 -10.98 -3.43
C VAL A 24 -6.68 -12.40 -3.23
N ASP A 25 -7.34 -12.99 -4.23
CA ASP A 25 -7.82 -14.38 -4.14
C ASP A 25 -6.64 -15.36 -3.96
N GLY A 26 -5.55 -15.16 -4.70
CA GLY A 26 -4.31 -15.93 -4.57
C GLY A 26 -3.64 -15.77 -3.20
N PHE A 27 -3.61 -14.54 -2.70
CA PHE A 27 -3.06 -14.21 -1.39
C PHE A 27 -3.88 -14.83 -0.25
N VAL A 28 -5.20 -14.66 -0.25
CA VAL A 28 -6.11 -15.23 0.76
C VAL A 28 -6.05 -16.76 0.73
N ALA A 29 -6.06 -17.38 -0.45
CA ALA A 29 -5.90 -18.83 -0.56
C ALA A 29 -4.53 -19.33 -0.04
N GLY A 30 -3.49 -18.49 -0.15
CA GLY A 30 -2.17 -18.73 0.45
C GLY A 30 -2.19 -18.66 1.99
N LEU A 31 -2.90 -17.67 2.54
CA LEU A 31 -3.04 -17.51 4.00
C LEU A 31 -3.79 -18.66 4.67
N HIS A 32 -4.85 -19.18 4.05
CA HIS A 32 -5.58 -20.35 4.57
C HIS A 32 -4.74 -21.62 4.72
N ARG A 33 -3.56 -21.66 4.09
CA ARG A 33 -2.59 -22.76 4.21
C ARG A 33 -1.47 -22.47 5.19
N SER A 34 -1.39 -21.26 5.74
CA SER A 34 -0.42 -20.87 6.76
C SER A 34 -1.08 -20.98 8.13
N PRO A 35 -0.50 -21.72 9.10
CA PRO A 35 -1.07 -21.87 10.44
C PRO A 35 -1.10 -20.55 11.24
N ASP A 36 -0.36 -19.52 10.79
CA ASP A 36 -0.18 -18.27 11.53
C ASP A 36 -1.24 -17.21 11.24
N PHE A 37 -2.09 -17.39 10.21
CA PHE A 37 -3.13 -16.43 9.84
C PHE A 37 -4.48 -17.12 9.67
N GLY A 38 -5.27 -17.12 10.72
CA GLY A 38 -6.68 -17.52 10.66
C GLY A 38 -7.54 -16.35 10.14
N PHE A 39 -7.85 -16.32 8.84
CA PHE A 39 -8.95 -15.51 8.33
C PHE A 39 -10.26 -16.24 8.62
N SER A 40 -10.82 -16.03 9.80
CA SER A 40 -12.24 -16.22 10.01
C SER A 40 -12.88 -14.83 10.05
N GLN A 41 -14.06 -14.65 9.46
CA GLN A 41 -15.00 -13.66 9.99
C GLN A 41 -15.14 -14.04 11.46
N GLU A 42 -14.38 -13.35 12.30
CA GLU A 42 -14.23 -13.80 13.67
C GLU A 42 -15.57 -13.68 14.36
N PHE A 43 -16.19 -14.82 14.50
CA PHE A 43 -16.96 -15.15 15.66
C PHE A 43 -16.15 -14.73 16.89
N ALA A 44 -16.46 -13.57 17.46
CA ALA A 44 -15.67 -13.05 18.56
C ALA A 44 -15.98 -13.80 19.84
N GLU A 45 -17.23 -13.97 20.17
CA GLU A 45 -17.69 -14.73 21.35
C GLU A 45 -19.21 -14.95 21.33
N TYR A 46 -19.67 -15.94 22.06
CA TYR A 46 -21.06 -16.04 22.46
C TYR A 46 -21.25 -15.25 23.76
N ARG A 47 -21.99 -14.17 23.72
CA ARG A 47 -22.46 -13.51 24.93
C ARG A 47 -23.85 -14.02 25.28
N ALA A 48 -24.08 -14.36 26.56
CA ALA A 48 -25.42 -14.69 27.01
C ALA A 48 -26.38 -13.53 26.75
N TYR A 49 -27.58 -13.82 26.26
CA TYR A 49 -28.63 -12.85 26.04
C TYR A 49 -29.01 -12.17 27.36
N THR A 50 -29.11 -10.85 27.33
CA THR A 50 -29.67 -10.03 28.41
C THR A 50 -30.94 -9.35 27.92
N GLN A 51 -31.90 -9.17 28.82
CA GLN A 51 -33.20 -8.55 28.50
C GLN A 51 -32.98 -7.13 27.93
N GLY A 52 -33.44 -6.90 26.69
CA GLY A 52 -33.22 -5.68 25.94
C GLY A 52 -32.25 -5.82 24.74
N ASP A 53 -31.59 -6.94 24.58
CA ASP A 53 -30.75 -7.22 23.40
C ASP A 53 -31.62 -7.51 22.16
N ASP A 54 -31.09 -7.18 20.97
CA ASP A 54 -31.76 -7.40 19.70
C ASP A 54 -31.79 -8.91 19.34
N LEU A 55 -32.97 -9.49 19.28
CA LEU A 55 -33.23 -10.90 18.98
C LEU A 55 -32.73 -11.35 17.60
N ARG A 56 -32.46 -10.43 16.68
CA ARG A 56 -31.92 -10.72 15.34
C ARG A 56 -30.50 -11.28 15.38
N HIS A 57 -29.80 -11.03 16.48
CA HIS A 57 -28.42 -11.51 16.69
C HIS A 57 -28.34 -12.82 17.50
N VAL A 58 -29.49 -13.38 17.89
CA VAL A 58 -29.53 -14.67 18.60
C VAL A 58 -29.15 -15.82 17.68
N ASP A 59 -28.26 -16.68 18.13
CA ASP A 59 -27.98 -17.96 17.44
C ASP A 59 -29.07 -18.99 17.76
N TRP A 60 -30.07 -19.04 16.90
CA TRP A 60 -31.19 -19.98 17.02
C TRP A 60 -30.76 -21.44 16.89
N ASN A 61 -29.66 -21.73 16.16
CA ASN A 61 -29.12 -23.09 16.06
C ASN A 61 -28.47 -23.54 17.37
N LEU A 62 -27.77 -22.62 18.05
CA LEU A 62 -27.19 -22.90 19.36
C LEU A 62 -28.28 -23.01 20.41
N PHE A 63 -29.29 -22.12 20.37
CA PHE A 63 -30.46 -22.21 21.25
C PHE A 63 -31.17 -23.55 21.12
N ALA A 64 -31.40 -24.06 19.92
CA ALA A 64 -32.06 -25.35 19.70
C ALA A 64 -31.27 -26.56 20.28
N ARG A 65 -29.95 -26.40 20.49
CA ARG A 65 -29.09 -27.46 21.02
C ARG A 65 -28.86 -27.37 22.53
N THR A 66 -28.86 -26.16 23.07
CA THR A 66 -28.41 -25.90 24.43
C THR A 66 -29.50 -25.32 25.34
N GLU A 67 -30.67 -24.96 24.76
CA GLU A 67 -31.77 -24.23 25.43
C GLU A 67 -31.34 -22.88 26.06
N ARG A 68 -30.13 -22.40 25.74
CA ARG A 68 -29.59 -21.11 26.22
C ARG A 68 -29.51 -20.10 25.10
N CYS A 69 -30.04 -18.91 25.32
CA CYS A 69 -29.97 -17.82 24.35
C CYS A 69 -28.58 -17.18 24.38
N TYR A 70 -27.87 -17.28 23.28
CA TYR A 70 -26.61 -16.61 23.07
C TYR A 70 -26.70 -15.70 21.85
N LEU A 71 -26.13 -14.52 22.00
CA LEU A 71 -25.90 -13.57 20.88
C LEU A 71 -24.57 -13.89 20.24
N LYS A 72 -24.58 -14.04 18.92
CA LYS A 72 -23.35 -13.98 18.14
C LYS A 72 -22.81 -12.54 18.20
N ARG A 73 -21.80 -12.30 19.02
CA ARG A 73 -21.00 -11.10 18.87
C ARG A 73 -20.01 -11.34 17.74
N TYR A 74 -20.19 -10.62 16.67
CA TYR A 74 -19.13 -10.42 15.72
C TYR A 74 -18.24 -9.31 16.28
N ARG A 75 -16.92 -9.40 16.19
CA ARG A 75 -16.06 -8.22 16.41
C ARG A 75 -16.65 -7.12 15.56
N GLY A 76 -16.88 -5.97 16.16
CA GLY A 76 -17.61 -4.89 15.56
C GLY A 76 -17.07 -4.61 14.16
N GLU A 77 -17.95 -4.30 13.21
CA GLU A 77 -17.53 -3.73 11.93
C GLU A 77 -16.62 -2.56 12.29
N THR A 78 -15.31 -2.77 12.20
CA THR A 78 -14.37 -1.69 12.33
C THR A 78 -14.65 -0.79 11.15
N ASN A 79 -15.18 0.41 11.40
CA ASN A 79 -15.25 1.48 10.43
C ASN A 79 -13.81 1.96 10.13
N SER A 80 -12.92 1.01 9.84
CA SER A 80 -11.55 1.31 9.48
C SER A 80 -11.55 2.00 8.12
N GLN A 81 -10.73 3.01 7.99
CA GLN A 81 -10.58 3.77 6.76
C GLN A 81 -9.17 3.57 6.22
N LEU A 82 -9.09 3.13 4.96
CA LEU A 82 -7.83 3.08 4.23
C LEU A 82 -7.74 4.29 3.30
N THR A 83 -6.65 5.05 3.38
CA THR A 83 -6.34 6.07 2.38
C THR A 83 -4.95 5.80 1.80
N ILE A 84 -4.86 5.68 0.48
CA ILE A 84 -3.58 5.57 -0.22
C ILE A 84 -3.22 6.93 -0.79
N LEU A 85 -1.99 7.34 -0.51
CA LEU A 85 -1.34 8.53 -1.05
C LEU A 85 -0.31 8.04 -2.07
N LEU A 86 -0.62 8.22 -3.36
CA LEU A 86 0.19 7.72 -4.47
C LEU A 86 0.99 8.85 -5.08
N ASP A 87 2.30 8.71 -5.05
CA ASP A 87 3.23 9.58 -5.73
C ASP A 87 3.16 9.34 -7.25
N ALA A 88 2.90 10.40 -7.99
CA ALA A 88 2.85 10.42 -9.46
C ALA A 88 3.95 11.31 -10.05
N SER A 89 5.11 11.37 -9.40
CA SER A 89 6.30 12.04 -9.93
C SER A 89 6.89 11.31 -11.13
N ASN A 90 7.70 12.00 -11.86
CA ASN A 90 8.30 11.49 -13.10
C ASN A 90 9.27 10.33 -12.82
N SER A 91 9.94 10.32 -11.66
CA SER A 91 10.82 9.23 -11.22
C SER A 91 10.09 7.88 -11.13
N MET A 92 8.79 7.88 -10.82
CA MET A 92 7.96 6.68 -10.75
C MET A 92 7.77 5.97 -12.10
N GLN A 93 8.09 6.60 -13.23
CA GLN A 93 8.08 5.96 -14.55
C GLN A 93 9.24 4.97 -14.75
N TYR A 94 10.28 5.07 -13.92
CA TYR A 94 11.47 4.27 -14.12
C TYR A 94 11.18 2.77 -14.08
N THR A 95 11.81 2.05 -15.00
CA THR A 95 11.87 0.60 -15.02
C THR A 95 13.19 0.16 -15.66
N SER A 96 13.82 -0.86 -15.12
CA SER A 96 14.94 -1.57 -15.76
C SER A 96 14.47 -2.67 -16.72
N GLY A 97 13.16 -2.89 -16.83
CA GLY A 97 12.57 -3.89 -17.71
C GLY A 97 12.65 -3.47 -19.17
N LEU A 98 13.34 -4.28 -19.98
CA LEU A 98 13.34 -4.13 -21.43
C LEU A 98 12.20 -4.95 -22.04
N GLY A 99 11.09 -4.30 -22.38
CA GLY A 99 9.93 -4.94 -23.01
C GLY A 99 9.03 -5.70 -22.03
N LYS A 100 8.19 -6.63 -22.56
CA LYS A 100 7.18 -7.36 -21.78
C LYS A 100 7.73 -8.40 -20.78
N ALA A 101 9.01 -8.63 -20.72
CA ALA A 101 9.64 -9.67 -19.91
C ALA A 101 10.38 -9.17 -18.67
N GLY A 102 10.43 -7.85 -18.45
CA GLY A 102 11.09 -7.24 -17.29
C GLY A 102 10.12 -6.86 -16.18
N PRO A 103 10.64 -6.34 -15.05
CA PRO A 103 9.79 -5.79 -13.99
C PRO A 103 8.94 -4.63 -14.53
N PRO A 104 7.73 -4.42 -13.98
CA PRO A 104 6.92 -3.26 -14.32
C PRO A 104 7.62 -1.95 -13.89
N SER A 105 7.15 -0.81 -14.39
CA SER A 105 7.58 0.48 -13.85
C SER A 105 7.22 0.59 -12.36
N LYS A 106 7.91 1.46 -11.62
CA LYS A 106 7.56 1.73 -10.22
C LYS A 106 6.10 2.17 -10.09
N MET A 107 5.62 2.99 -11.02
CA MET A 107 4.23 3.43 -11.08
C MET A 107 3.26 2.26 -11.30
N ASP A 108 3.53 1.37 -12.26
CA ASP A 108 2.63 0.22 -12.50
C ASP A 108 2.62 -0.73 -11.30
N TYR A 109 3.79 -0.98 -10.70
CA TYR A 109 3.88 -1.77 -9.49
C TYR A 109 3.11 -1.14 -8.32
N ALA A 110 3.22 0.18 -8.13
CA ALA A 110 2.47 0.94 -7.14
C ALA A 110 0.95 0.87 -7.38
N ARG A 111 0.51 0.96 -8.65
CA ARG A 111 -0.90 0.77 -9.03
C ARG A 111 -1.39 -0.65 -8.71
N PHE A 112 -0.58 -1.67 -8.95
CA PHE A 112 -0.94 -3.06 -8.63
C PHE A 112 -1.12 -3.27 -7.13
N ILE A 113 -0.22 -2.71 -6.32
CA ILE A 113 -0.33 -2.72 -4.85
C ILE A 113 -1.61 -1.99 -4.43
N ALA A 114 -1.78 -0.74 -4.86
CA ALA A 114 -2.91 0.10 -4.48
C ALA A 114 -4.26 -0.55 -4.87
N ALA A 115 -4.38 -1.07 -6.08
CA ALA A 115 -5.58 -1.76 -6.54
C ALA A 115 -5.89 -3.01 -5.71
N SER A 116 -4.85 -3.80 -5.38
CA SER A 116 -5.00 -5.01 -4.55
C SER A 116 -5.43 -4.66 -3.12
N LEU A 117 -4.86 -3.60 -2.53
CA LEU A 117 -5.23 -3.11 -1.21
C LEU A 117 -6.67 -2.57 -1.19
N PHE A 118 -7.09 -1.81 -2.21
CA PHE A 118 -8.46 -1.34 -2.32
C PHE A 118 -9.46 -2.50 -2.46
N TYR A 119 -9.12 -3.48 -3.28
CA TYR A 119 -9.96 -4.67 -3.41
C TYR A 119 -10.09 -5.41 -2.08
N LEU A 120 -8.98 -5.63 -1.38
CA LEU A 120 -8.93 -6.27 -0.07
C LEU A 120 -9.74 -5.49 0.97
N ALA A 121 -9.55 -4.17 1.06
CA ALA A 121 -10.25 -3.30 2.02
C ALA A 121 -11.75 -3.29 1.77
N ILE A 122 -12.19 -3.06 0.53
CA ILE A 122 -13.62 -2.87 0.22
C ILE A 122 -14.36 -4.21 0.14
N ARG A 123 -13.81 -5.22 -0.58
CA ARG A 123 -14.53 -6.48 -0.84
C ARG A 123 -14.42 -7.47 0.30
N ASN A 124 -13.24 -7.59 0.91
CA ASN A 124 -13.01 -8.59 1.95
C ASN A 124 -13.26 -8.02 3.35
N GLN A 125 -12.89 -6.76 3.60
CA GLN A 125 -12.95 -6.15 4.92
C GLN A 125 -14.13 -5.20 5.12
N ARG A 126 -14.80 -4.75 4.04
CA ARG A 126 -15.90 -3.76 4.05
C ARG A 126 -15.49 -2.40 4.63
N ASP A 127 -14.19 -2.08 4.58
CA ASP A 127 -13.64 -0.81 5.03
C ASP A 127 -13.88 0.28 3.99
N ALA A 128 -13.94 1.54 4.45
CA ALA A 128 -13.94 2.68 3.56
C ALA A 128 -12.56 2.86 2.95
N ALA A 129 -12.48 3.11 1.64
CA ALA A 129 -11.20 3.34 0.98
C ALA A 129 -11.21 4.62 0.15
N GLY A 130 -10.09 5.33 0.11
CA GLY A 130 -9.87 6.59 -0.61
C GLY A 130 -8.48 6.66 -1.22
N LEU A 131 -8.32 7.55 -2.18
CA LEU A 131 -7.08 7.77 -2.94
C LEU A 131 -6.74 9.26 -2.97
N ILE A 132 -5.49 9.58 -2.78
CA ILE A 132 -4.89 10.88 -3.10
C ILE A 132 -3.75 10.63 -4.06
N VAL A 133 -3.78 11.24 -5.24
CA VAL A 133 -2.68 11.25 -6.19
C VAL A 133 -1.97 12.59 -6.08
N PHE A 134 -0.67 12.58 -5.93
CA PHE A 134 0.13 13.80 -5.76
C PHE A 134 1.46 13.72 -6.50
N ASP A 135 2.02 14.89 -6.79
CA ASP A 135 3.40 15.14 -7.20
C ASP A 135 3.91 16.39 -6.44
N ASP A 136 4.06 17.52 -7.06
CA ASP A 136 4.31 18.83 -6.40
C ASP A 136 3.02 19.49 -5.88
N GLU A 137 1.85 18.93 -6.22
CA GLU A 137 0.54 19.30 -5.71
C GLU A 137 -0.40 18.08 -5.62
N VAL A 138 -1.58 18.26 -5.02
CA VAL A 138 -2.63 17.22 -5.06
C VAL A 138 -3.31 17.24 -6.42
N ARG A 139 -3.17 16.17 -7.19
CA ARG A 139 -3.71 16.02 -8.56
C ARG A 139 -5.11 15.48 -8.59
N ASP A 140 -5.37 14.50 -7.76
CA ASP A 140 -6.68 13.84 -7.69
C ASP A 140 -6.99 13.40 -6.27
N TYR A 141 -8.28 13.41 -5.94
CA TYR A 141 -8.76 12.98 -4.64
C TYR A 141 -10.07 12.22 -4.75
N VAL A 142 -10.04 10.95 -4.41
CA VAL A 142 -11.22 10.12 -4.23
C VAL A 142 -11.48 9.96 -2.73
N ARG A 143 -12.54 10.60 -2.24
CA ARG A 143 -12.90 10.57 -0.82
C ARG A 143 -13.17 9.13 -0.34
N PRO A 144 -12.65 8.74 0.83
CA PRO A 144 -12.95 7.43 1.41
C PRO A 144 -14.45 7.19 1.60
N SER A 145 -14.93 6.04 1.10
CA SER A 145 -16.34 5.66 1.14
C SER A 145 -16.50 4.14 1.08
N THR A 146 -17.65 3.64 1.56
CA THR A 146 -18.09 2.24 1.42
C THR A 146 -19.21 2.09 0.40
N ARG A 147 -19.56 3.16 -0.33
CA ARG A 147 -20.69 3.18 -1.27
C ARG A 147 -20.43 2.26 -2.47
N ALA A 148 -21.52 1.76 -3.04
CA ALA A 148 -21.46 1.04 -4.32
C ALA A 148 -20.80 1.91 -5.38
N GLY A 149 -19.89 1.32 -6.18
CA GLY A 149 -19.12 2.02 -7.21
C GLY A 149 -17.80 2.64 -6.73
N GLN A 150 -17.53 2.68 -5.41
CA GLN A 150 -16.28 3.24 -4.87
C GLN A 150 -15.04 2.60 -5.48
N LEU A 151 -15.02 1.28 -5.59
CA LEU A 151 -13.88 0.55 -6.14
C LEU A 151 -13.59 0.95 -7.60
N ALA A 152 -14.63 1.13 -8.40
CA ALA A 152 -14.49 1.57 -9.80
C ALA A 152 -13.90 3.02 -9.88
N GLN A 153 -14.34 3.91 -8.98
CA GLN A 153 -13.77 5.27 -8.91
C GLN A 153 -12.30 5.25 -8.52
N LEU A 154 -11.92 4.41 -7.55
CA LEU A 154 -10.52 4.26 -7.14
C LEU A 154 -9.65 3.70 -8.27
N PHE A 155 -10.14 2.71 -9.00
CA PHE A 155 -9.40 2.17 -10.15
C PHE A 155 -9.27 3.20 -11.27
N ALA A 156 -10.32 3.96 -11.58
CA ALA A 156 -10.24 5.05 -12.54
C ALA A 156 -9.21 6.13 -12.11
N GLY A 157 -9.17 6.48 -10.82
CA GLY A 157 -8.15 7.38 -10.26
C GLY A 157 -6.73 6.83 -10.40
N LEU A 158 -6.52 5.52 -10.15
CA LEU A 158 -5.22 4.87 -10.35
C LEU A 158 -4.80 4.84 -11.83
N GLU A 159 -5.73 4.54 -12.74
CA GLU A 159 -5.47 4.51 -14.19
C GLU A 159 -5.15 5.93 -14.72
N GLY A 160 -5.83 6.95 -14.17
CA GLY A 160 -5.60 8.35 -14.50
C GLY A 160 -4.33 8.98 -13.87
N ALA A 161 -3.69 8.31 -12.92
CA ALA A 161 -2.50 8.79 -12.23
C ALA A 161 -1.26 8.68 -13.15
N GLU A 162 -1.16 9.53 -14.14
CA GLU A 162 0.01 9.59 -15.03
C GLU A 162 1.16 10.33 -14.37
N PRO A 163 2.39 9.76 -14.35
CA PRO A 163 3.56 10.45 -13.82
C PRO A 163 3.85 11.73 -14.57
N ARG A 164 4.02 12.81 -13.83
CA ARG A 164 4.33 14.16 -14.32
C ARG A 164 5.12 14.88 -13.24
N ALA A 165 5.77 15.96 -13.61
CA ALA A 165 6.43 16.88 -12.70
C ALA A 165 7.40 16.22 -11.67
N ARG A 166 7.95 17.05 -10.81
CA ARG A 166 8.85 16.66 -9.72
C ARG A 166 8.07 16.45 -8.43
N THR A 167 8.48 15.50 -7.61
CA THR A 167 7.92 15.34 -6.26
C THR A 167 8.34 16.51 -5.36
N ASP A 168 7.38 17.05 -4.62
CA ASP A 168 7.62 17.93 -3.48
C ASP A 168 6.75 17.40 -2.32
N PHE A 169 7.36 16.77 -1.34
CA PHE A 169 6.62 16.24 -0.20
C PHE A 169 6.06 17.33 0.73
N ALA A 170 6.69 18.49 0.77
CA ALA A 170 6.31 19.53 1.73
C ALA A 170 4.98 20.22 1.38
N LYS A 171 4.76 20.53 0.10
CA LYS A 171 3.57 21.26 -0.35
C LYS A 171 2.27 20.44 -0.29
N PRO A 172 2.17 19.26 -0.94
CA PRO A 172 0.91 18.52 -0.94
C PRO A 172 0.52 18.04 0.45
N LEU A 173 1.49 17.69 1.31
CA LEU A 173 1.22 17.16 2.64
C LEU A 173 0.63 18.19 3.60
N GLN A 174 0.96 19.47 3.47
CA GLN A 174 0.26 20.53 4.22
C GLN A 174 -1.25 20.57 3.90
N HIS A 175 -1.65 20.09 2.73
CA HIS A 175 -3.04 20.04 2.30
C HIS A 175 -3.73 18.72 2.65
N PHE A 176 -3.00 17.62 2.88
CA PHE A 176 -3.61 16.31 3.17
C PHE A 176 -4.44 16.30 4.45
N GLN A 177 -4.10 17.12 5.42
CA GLN A 177 -4.91 17.31 6.63
C GLN A 177 -6.36 17.73 6.30
N ASN A 178 -6.56 18.44 5.19
CA ASN A 178 -7.87 18.86 4.73
C ASN A 178 -8.70 17.73 4.11
N PHE A 179 -8.07 16.60 3.76
CA PHE A 179 -8.71 15.45 3.12
C PHE A 179 -8.92 14.28 4.08
N LEU A 180 -8.10 14.17 5.13
CA LEU A 180 -8.07 13.06 6.07
C LEU A 180 -8.80 13.40 7.36
N HIS A 181 -10.14 13.43 7.33
CA HIS A 181 -10.97 13.85 8.47
C HIS A 181 -11.24 12.77 9.53
N ARG A 182 -11.04 11.50 9.18
CA ARG A 182 -11.30 10.37 10.08
C ARG A 182 -10.04 9.54 10.24
N ARG A 183 -9.81 9.09 11.47
CA ARG A 183 -8.71 8.17 11.78
C ARG A 183 -8.80 6.91 10.94
N GLY A 184 -7.65 6.37 10.57
CA GLY A 184 -7.54 5.16 9.77
C GLY A 184 -6.11 4.89 9.36
N ILE A 185 -5.93 3.97 8.43
CA ILE A 185 -4.62 3.62 7.88
C ILE A 185 -4.33 4.54 6.68
N ALA A 186 -3.18 5.21 6.71
CA ALA A 186 -2.67 6.03 5.63
C ALA A 186 -1.40 5.37 5.05
N ILE A 187 -1.45 4.95 3.78
CA ILE A 187 -0.33 4.33 3.08
C ILE A 187 0.22 5.32 2.08
N VAL A 188 1.48 5.71 2.23
CA VAL A 188 2.20 6.57 1.28
C VAL A 188 3.06 5.69 0.39
N ILE A 189 2.81 5.71 -0.93
CA ILE A 189 3.54 4.91 -1.92
C ILE A 189 4.38 5.85 -2.78
N SER A 190 5.70 5.73 -2.70
CA SER A 190 6.66 6.58 -3.42
C SER A 190 8.03 5.90 -3.50
N ASP A 191 8.92 6.43 -4.31
CA ASP A 191 10.35 6.05 -4.32
C ASP A 191 11.21 6.88 -3.35
N PHE A 192 10.62 7.88 -2.69
CA PHE A 192 11.21 8.65 -1.58
C PHE A 192 12.64 9.14 -1.82
N TYR A 193 12.93 9.76 -2.96
CA TYR A 193 14.26 10.29 -3.28
C TYR A 193 14.62 11.61 -2.56
N GLU A 194 13.67 12.25 -1.91
CA GLU A 194 13.94 13.41 -1.05
C GLU A 194 14.78 13.02 0.18
N GLU A 195 15.35 14.01 0.85
CA GLU A 195 16.05 13.82 2.13
C GLU A 195 15.10 13.22 3.19
N PRO A 196 15.50 12.14 3.90
CA PRO A 196 14.65 11.46 4.87
C PRO A 196 14.02 12.35 5.93
N GLU A 197 14.71 13.41 6.37
CA GLU A 197 14.19 14.39 7.32
C GLU A 197 13.01 15.18 6.77
N ILE A 198 13.06 15.53 5.47
CA ILE A 198 11.99 16.26 4.77
C ILE A 198 10.77 15.35 4.66
N ILE A 199 10.98 14.10 4.23
CA ILE A 199 9.91 13.10 4.07
C ILE A 199 9.20 12.88 5.41
N VAL A 200 9.96 12.54 6.46
CA VAL A 200 9.39 12.24 7.78
C VAL A 200 8.64 13.44 8.34
N ARG A 201 9.25 14.63 8.31
CA ARG A 201 8.61 15.88 8.78
C ARG A 201 7.30 16.17 8.05
N ALA A 202 7.25 15.86 6.76
CA ALA A 202 6.08 16.12 5.94
C ALA A 202 4.93 15.13 6.25
N ILE A 203 5.24 13.87 6.56
CA ILE A 203 4.26 12.79 6.79
C ILE A 203 3.84 12.69 8.26
N GLU A 204 4.72 13.02 9.20
CA GLU A 204 4.48 12.92 10.65
C GLU A 204 3.17 13.57 11.13
N PRO A 205 2.71 14.72 10.59
CA PRO A 205 1.41 15.30 10.96
C PRO A 205 0.23 14.34 10.80
N LEU A 206 0.25 13.42 9.83
CA LEU A 206 -0.81 12.42 9.67
C LEU A 206 -0.95 11.53 10.90
N ARG A 207 0.18 11.14 11.48
CA ARG A 207 0.21 10.35 12.71
C ARG A 207 -0.35 11.15 13.92
N PHE A 208 0.02 12.41 14.05
CA PHE A 208 -0.52 13.26 15.12
C PHE A 208 -2.04 13.45 15.03
N HIS A 209 -2.62 13.36 13.83
CA HIS A 209 -4.07 13.33 13.64
C HIS A 209 -4.69 11.95 13.94
N GLY A 210 -3.88 10.99 14.38
CA GLY A 210 -4.32 9.67 14.83
C GLY A 210 -4.46 8.65 13.71
N HIS A 211 -3.78 8.85 12.56
CA HIS A 211 -3.66 7.83 11.53
C HIS A 211 -2.52 6.86 11.86
N GLU A 212 -2.72 5.59 11.54
CA GLU A 212 -1.62 4.63 11.41
C GLU A 212 -1.00 4.83 10.03
N VAL A 213 0.28 5.18 10.01
CA VAL A 213 0.97 5.59 8.79
C VAL A 213 2.04 4.58 8.42
N VAL A 214 2.01 4.13 7.17
CA VAL A 214 3.08 3.29 6.62
C VAL A 214 3.61 3.86 5.31
N LEU A 215 4.93 3.83 5.16
CA LEU A 215 5.64 4.20 3.95
C LEU A 215 5.95 2.94 3.15
N PHE A 216 5.37 2.83 1.95
CA PHE A 216 5.73 1.83 0.96
C PHE A 216 6.75 2.42 0.01
N HIS A 217 8.02 2.09 0.24
CA HIS A 217 9.14 2.54 -0.55
C HIS A 217 9.32 1.61 -1.75
N VAL A 218 8.95 2.09 -2.94
CA VAL A 218 8.97 1.29 -4.18
C VAL A 218 10.23 1.60 -4.97
N LEU A 219 11.04 0.57 -5.21
CA LEU A 219 12.30 0.69 -5.94
C LEU A 219 12.43 -0.37 -7.03
N ASP A 220 13.13 -0.02 -8.11
CA ASP A 220 13.53 -0.97 -9.14
C ASP A 220 14.81 -1.73 -8.70
N PRO A 221 14.97 -3.02 -9.05
CA PRO A 221 16.17 -3.80 -8.72
C PRO A 221 17.49 -3.15 -9.16
N GLN A 222 17.50 -2.45 -10.31
CA GLN A 222 18.70 -1.78 -10.81
C GLN A 222 19.03 -0.47 -10.07
N GLU A 223 18.06 0.14 -9.39
CA GLU A 223 18.33 1.27 -8.50
C GLU A 223 19.04 0.81 -7.23
N ILE A 224 18.63 -0.35 -6.68
CA ILE A 224 19.24 -0.90 -5.47
C ILE A 224 20.61 -1.50 -5.77
N ARG A 225 20.73 -2.23 -6.90
CA ARG A 225 21.95 -2.97 -7.28
C ARG A 225 22.23 -2.79 -8.77
N PRO A 226 22.76 -1.64 -9.19
CA PRO A 226 23.07 -1.39 -10.58
C PRO A 226 24.06 -2.41 -11.15
N GLN A 227 23.67 -3.08 -12.22
CA GLN A 227 24.52 -4.05 -12.94
C GLN A 227 25.00 -3.45 -14.25
N LEU A 228 25.90 -2.47 -14.19
CA LEU A 228 26.51 -1.86 -15.36
C LEU A 228 27.65 -2.73 -15.88
N LYS A 229 27.59 -3.08 -17.17
CA LYS A 229 28.68 -3.78 -17.88
C LYS A 229 29.75 -2.81 -18.36
N ASN A 230 29.36 -1.61 -18.78
CA ASN A 230 30.19 -0.52 -19.28
C ASN A 230 29.80 0.77 -18.58
N SER A 231 30.58 1.85 -18.80
CA SER A 231 30.17 3.19 -18.39
C SER A 231 28.79 3.54 -18.98
N ALA A 232 27.93 4.14 -18.18
CA ALA A 232 26.59 4.54 -18.57
C ALA A 232 26.37 6.00 -18.19
N ILE A 233 25.55 6.69 -18.98
CA ILE A 233 25.07 8.02 -18.64
C ILE A 233 23.72 7.82 -17.94
N LEU A 234 23.69 8.10 -16.64
CA LEU A 234 22.43 8.16 -15.90
C LEU A 234 21.80 9.53 -16.10
N VAL A 235 20.50 9.54 -16.37
CA VAL A 235 19.71 10.76 -16.56
C VAL A 235 18.72 10.81 -15.42
N ASP A 236 18.72 11.89 -14.67
CA ASP A 236 17.71 12.17 -13.68
C ASP A 236 16.40 12.53 -14.39
N LEU A 237 15.34 11.78 -14.16
CA LEU A 237 14.05 11.94 -14.83
C LEU A 237 13.29 13.21 -14.40
N GLU A 238 13.71 13.84 -13.30
CA GLU A 238 13.08 15.06 -12.78
C GLU A 238 13.83 16.34 -13.18
N THR A 239 15.17 16.28 -13.26
CA THR A 239 16.03 17.45 -13.49
C THR A 239 16.73 17.44 -14.83
N ASP A 240 16.64 16.35 -15.61
CA ASP A 240 17.40 16.12 -16.85
C ASP A 240 18.94 16.17 -16.67
N GLN A 241 19.43 16.18 -15.43
CA GLN A 241 20.85 16.14 -15.15
C GLN A 241 21.45 14.81 -15.60
N LYS A 242 22.63 14.87 -16.23
CA LYS A 242 23.34 13.70 -16.75
C LYS A 242 24.61 13.49 -15.98
N ILE A 243 24.81 12.29 -15.48
CA ILE A 243 26.01 11.89 -14.77
C ILE A 243 26.58 10.63 -15.44
N GLU A 244 27.83 10.70 -15.87
CA GLU A 244 28.54 9.51 -16.34
C GLU A 244 28.97 8.66 -15.13
N VAL A 245 28.56 7.40 -15.12
CA VAL A 245 28.80 6.46 -14.05
C VAL A 245 29.60 5.28 -14.59
N VAL A 246 30.75 5.03 -13.98
CA VAL A 246 31.55 3.83 -14.27
C VAL A 246 31.08 2.65 -13.41
N PRO A 247 31.21 1.40 -13.88
CA PRO A 247 30.73 0.21 -13.15
C PRO A 247 31.26 0.09 -11.71
N GLU A 248 32.51 0.49 -11.48
CA GLU A 248 33.14 0.43 -10.16
C GLU A 248 32.45 1.38 -9.17
N TYR A 249 32.16 2.63 -9.59
CA TYR A 249 31.43 3.59 -8.77
C TYR A 249 30.02 3.09 -8.43
N ALA A 250 29.33 2.50 -9.42
CA ALA A 250 27.99 1.96 -9.22
C ALA A 250 27.97 0.83 -8.17
N LYS A 251 28.96 -0.05 -8.20
CA LYS A 251 29.05 -1.21 -7.31
C LYS A 251 29.46 -0.86 -5.86
N THR A 252 30.21 0.21 -5.69
CA THR A 252 30.81 0.57 -4.39
C THR A 252 30.15 1.81 -3.79
N THR A 253 30.50 2.99 -4.31
CA THR A 253 30.14 4.28 -3.71
C THR A 253 28.64 4.57 -3.82
N TYR A 254 28.04 4.36 -4.99
CA TYR A 254 26.62 4.59 -5.18
C TYR A 254 25.81 3.67 -4.25
N ARG A 255 26.11 2.38 -4.28
CA ARG A 255 25.41 1.39 -3.46
C ARG A 255 25.50 1.73 -1.97
N ALA A 256 26.68 2.09 -1.46
CA ALA A 256 26.84 2.45 -0.05
C ALA A 256 26.00 3.70 0.33
N LYS A 257 25.95 4.70 -0.54
CA LYS A 257 25.10 5.90 -0.33
C LYS A 257 23.63 5.55 -0.36
N PHE A 258 23.23 4.70 -1.29
CA PHE A 258 21.82 4.31 -1.47
C PHE A 258 21.32 3.44 -0.30
N ASP A 259 22.13 2.45 0.13
CA ASP A 259 21.84 1.64 1.31
C ASP A 259 21.75 2.51 2.58
N ALA A 260 22.63 3.53 2.70
CA ALA A 260 22.57 4.48 3.80
C ALA A 260 21.30 5.35 3.79
N HIS A 261 20.86 5.78 2.62
CA HIS A 261 19.59 6.52 2.47
C HIS A 261 18.40 5.67 2.90
N ILE A 262 18.29 4.43 2.41
CA ILE A 262 17.23 3.49 2.77
C ILE A 262 17.21 3.26 4.29
N GLU A 263 18.37 3.02 4.90
CA GLU A 263 18.43 2.74 6.33
C GLU A 263 18.13 3.99 7.17
N LYS A 264 18.58 5.16 6.74
CA LYS A 264 18.27 6.44 7.37
C LYS A 264 16.77 6.72 7.33
N LEU A 265 16.13 6.55 6.15
CA LEU A 265 14.68 6.72 6.02
C LEU A 265 13.92 5.73 6.90
N ARG A 266 14.29 4.44 6.86
CA ARG A 266 13.68 3.39 7.70
C ARG A 266 13.78 3.72 9.19
N SER A 267 14.97 4.08 9.66
CA SER A 267 15.20 4.36 11.09
C SER A 267 14.45 5.60 11.56
N GLN A 268 14.42 6.66 10.77
CA GLN A 268 13.72 7.90 11.11
C GLN A 268 12.20 7.72 11.07
N THR A 269 11.67 6.98 10.08
CA THR A 269 10.24 6.63 9.99
C THR A 269 9.80 5.88 11.24
N ARG A 270 10.56 4.85 11.66
CA ARG A 270 10.27 4.09 12.88
C ARG A 270 10.41 4.93 14.15
N ALA A 271 11.42 5.79 14.22
CA ALA A 271 11.60 6.71 15.35
C ALA A 271 10.43 7.69 15.50
N ALA A 272 9.83 8.10 14.39
CA ALA A 272 8.61 8.90 14.36
C ALA A 272 7.33 8.06 14.65
N GLY A 273 7.46 6.73 14.90
CA GLY A 273 6.36 5.81 15.21
C GLY A 273 5.46 5.53 14.00
N MET A 274 6.04 5.53 12.82
CA MET A 274 5.41 5.12 11.56
C MET A 274 6.06 3.84 11.07
N ASP A 275 5.36 3.07 10.25
CA ASP A 275 5.87 1.84 9.67
C ASP A 275 6.53 2.08 8.31
N TYR A 276 7.49 1.22 7.97
CA TYR A 276 8.25 1.31 6.74
C TYR A 276 8.41 -0.07 6.11
N GLN A 277 8.03 -0.17 4.84
CA GLN A 277 8.18 -1.38 4.04
C GLN A 277 8.88 -1.07 2.71
N LEU A 278 10.04 -1.69 2.48
CA LEU A 278 10.70 -1.65 1.18
C LEU A 278 10.06 -2.68 0.25
N LEU A 279 9.67 -2.24 -0.93
CA LEU A 279 9.05 -3.04 -1.98
C LEU A 279 9.86 -2.92 -3.27
N VAL A 280 10.24 -4.04 -3.85
CA VAL A 280 11.05 -4.08 -5.08
C VAL A 280 10.18 -4.57 -6.23
N THR A 281 10.26 -3.89 -7.38
CA THR A 281 9.34 -4.10 -8.50
C THR A 281 9.38 -5.49 -9.13
N ASP A 282 10.42 -6.28 -8.87
CA ASP A 282 10.54 -7.68 -9.28
C ASP A 282 10.04 -8.66 -8.21
N GLN A 283 9.62 -8.18 -7.04
CA GLN A 283 9.16 -9.03 -5.95
C GLN A 283 7.63 -9.14 -5.91
N PRO A 284 7.09 -10.28 -5.42
CA PRO A 284 5.66 -10.47 -5.26
C PRO A 284 5.01 -9.42 -4.35
N LEU A 285 3.73 -9.11 -4.61
CA LEU A 285 2.97 -8.10 -3.88
C LEU A 285 2.55 -8.51 -2.44
N ASP A 286 2.80 -9.75 -2.04
CA ASP A 286 2.30 -10.30 -0.77
C ASP A 286 2.85 -9.58 0.47
N ALA A 287 4.05 -9.01 0.40
CA ALA A 287 4.63 -8.23 1.50
C ALA A 287 3.77 -7.00 1.84
N ALA A 288 3.33 -6.25 0.83
CA ALA A 288 2.46 -5.09 1.01
C ALA A 288 1.09 -5.46 1.60
N LEU A 289 0.51 -6.57 1.11
CA LEU A 289 -0.78 -7.05 1.60
C LEU A 289 -0.70 -7.55 3.05
N ARG A 290 0.38 -8.23 3.43
CA ARG A 290 0.61 -8.67 4.81
C ARG A 290 0.75 -7.48 5.76
N GLU A 291 1.53 -6.48 5.38
CA GLU A 291 1.73 -5.27 6.17
C GLU A 291 0.40 -4.58 6.47
N TYR A 292 -0.41 -4.35 5.45
CA TYR A 292 -1.75 -3.77 5.64
C TYR A 292 -2.61 -4.57 6.62
N LEU A 293 -2.61 -5.90 6.52
CA LEU A 293 -3.40 -6.72 7.42
C LEU A 293 -2.88 -6.70 8.87
N THR A 294 -1.57 -6.63 9.06
CA THR A 294 -0.95 -6.50 10.38
C THR A 294 -1.36 -5.19 11.05
N LEU A 295 -1.27 -4.07 10.33
CA LEU A 295 -1.71 -2.76 10.81
C LEU A 295 -3.20 -2.76 11.18
N ARG A 296 -4.03 -3.32 10.31
CA ARG A 296 -5.47 -3.40 10.58
C ARG A 296 -5.81 -4.22 11.82
N GLN A 297 -5.03 -5.26 12.13
CA GLN A 297 -5.21 -6.07 13.35
C GLN A 297 -4.76 -5.33 14.61
N ALA A 298 -3.72 -4.50 14.52
CA ALA A 298 -3.21 -3.71 15.65
C ALA A 298 -4.16 -2.55 16.02
N GLY A 299 -4.87 -1.97 15.05
CA GLY A 299 -5.82 -0.87 15.24
C GLY A 299 -7.20 -1.28 15.77
N ASN A 300 -7.44 -2.57 15.98
CA ASN A 300 -8.65 -3.15 16.54
C ASN A 300 -8.43 -3.59 17.99
#